data_605616979e7151b0b09e03591b97aff6
#
_entry.id   605616979e7151b0b09e03591b97aff6
#
_cell.length_a   1.000
_cell.length_b   1.000
_cell.length_c   1.000
_cell.angle_alpha   90.00
_cell.angle_beta   90.00
_cell.angle_gamma   90.00
#
_symmetry.space_group_name_H-M   'P 1'
#
loop_
_entity.id
_entity.type
_entity.pdbx_description
1 polymer ?
#
loop_
_entity_poly.entity_id
_entity_poly.type
_entity_poly.pdbx_seq_one_letter_code
_entity_poly.pdbx_strand_id
1 'polypeptide(L)'
;MLSLYFSRALARSDYVIARVGGFAIAILLLVLTPQAIVFIGRSLSAPDVVAELGDNLPILPAILGQGLLTAGLLGAIAVTVSAFTPRRAYATAAIIAVIVVPPIIAQLADEITRPELARWAVLASAQDVLTATNAWLFDVQPDSDAVRNAALPPEAYVATAVGAILILGAILVRRYQRISA
;
A
#
# COMPACT_ATOMS: atom_id res chain seq x y z
N MET A 1 -30.08 14.88 -30.99
CA MET A 1 -30.77 14.55 -29.74
C MET A 1 -30.04 13.53 -28.87
N LEU A 2 -28.69 13.52 -28.84
CA LEU A 2 -27.88 12.57 -28.04
C LEU A 2 -27.17 13.22 -26.84
N SER A 3 -27.26 14.55 -26.68
CA SER A 3 -26.60 15.28 -25.59
C SER A 3 -27.31 15.26 -24.23
N LEU A 4 -28.53 14.76 -24.16
CA LEU A 4 -29.33 14.73 -22.92
C LEU A 4 -29.16 13.44 -22.09
N TYR A 5 -28.51 12.41 -22.65
CA TYR A 5 -28.27 11.15 -21.94
C TYR A 5 -27.05 11.18 -21.00
N PHE A 6 -26.15 12.17 -21.15
CA PHE A 6 -24.96 12.32 -20.31
C PHE A 6 -25.11 13.32 -19.15
N SER A 7 -26.31 13.91 -18.98
CA SER A 7 -26.57 14.87 -17.90
C SER A 7 -27.25 14.28 -16.66
N ARG A 8 -27.21 12.96 -16.46
CA ARG A 8 -27.50 12.42 -15.13
C ARG A 8 -26.35 12.87 -14.24
N ALA A 9 -26.66 13.80 -13.35
CA ALA A 9 -25.76 14.22 -12.29
C ALA A 9 -25.39 12.94 -11.51
N LEU A 10 -24.20 12.38 -11.82
CA LEU A 10 -23.60 11.35 -10.99
C LEU A 10 -23.63 11.88 -9.56
N ALA A 11 -24.19 11.12 -8.64
CA ALA A 11 -24.13 11.50 -7.25
C ALA A 11 -22.64 11.74 -6.90
N ARG A 12 -22.36 12.82 -6.16
CA ARG A 12 -20.96 13.19 -5.83
C ARG A 12 -20.21 12.04 -5.16
N SER A 13 -20.92 11.20 -4.40
CA SER A 13 -20.43 9.93 -3.84
C SER A 13 -19.90 8.98 -4.90
N ASP A 14 -20.61 8.82 -6.01
CA ASP A 14 -20.25 7.88 -7.07
C ASP A 14 -18.97 8.33 -7.79
N TYR A 15 -18.80 9.63 -7.97
CA TYR A 15 -17.58 10.21 -8.52
C TYR A 15 -16.37 9.96 -7.61
N VAL A 16 -16.53 10.15 -6.29
CA VAL A 16 -15.45 9.90 -5.32
C VAL A 16 -15.08 8.41 -5.29
N ILE A 17 -16.07 7.54 -5.22
CA ILE A 17 -15.87 6.09 -5.21
C ILE A 17 -15.20 5.64 -6.51
N ALA A 18 -15.66 6.12 -7.67
CA ALA A 18 -15.05 5.79 -8.95
C ALA A 18 -13.59 6.26 -9.04
N ARG A 19 -13.29 7.47 -8.54
CA ARG A 19 -11.94 8.03 -8.54
C ARG A 19 -10.99 7.26 -7.61
N VAL A 20 -11.41 6.99 -6.39
CA VAL A 20 -10.63 6.22 -5.42
C VAL A 20 -10.46 4.79 -5.88
N GLY A 21 -11.55 4.16 -6.34
CA GLY A 21 -11.52 2.79 -6.86
C GLY A 21 -10.64 2.65 -8.10
N GLY A 22 -10.75 3.57 -9.06
CA GLY A 22 -9.91 3.58 -10.26
C GLY A 22 -8.43 3.72 -9.93
N PHE A 23 -8.09 4.58 -8.95
CA PHE A 23 -6.71 4.74 -8.50
C PHE A 23 -6.21 3.49 -7.75
N ALA A 24 -7.03 2.90 -6.88
CA ALA A 24 -6.68 1.67 -6.19
C ALA A 24 -6.46 0.49 -7.17
N ILE A 25 -7.32 0.36 -8.18
CA ILE A 25 -7.16 -0.65 -9.25
C ILE A 25 -5.86 -0.40 -10.02
N ALA A 26 -5.54 0.84 -10.38
CA ALA A 26 -4.33 1.16 -11.10
C ALA A 26 -3.07 0.78 -10.31
N ILE A 27 -3.04 1.07 -8.99
CA ILE A 27 -1.92 0.65 -8.13
C ILE A 27 -1.89 -0.87 -8.01
N LEU A 28 -3.04 -1.51 -7.83
CA LEU A 28 -3.12 -2.97 -7.72
C LEU A 28 -2.56 -3.65 -8.97
N LEU A 29 -2.94 -3.18 -10.15
CA LEU A 29 -2.40 -3.68 -11.42
C LEU A 29 -0.88 -3.44 -11.51
N LEU A 30 -0.40 -2.25 -11.11
CA LEU A 30 1.01 -1.94 -11.12
C LEU A 30 1.82 -2.87 -10.21
N VAL A 31 1.28 -3.25 -9.05
CA VAL A 31 1.93 -4.13 -8.07
C VAL A 31 1.82 -5.59 -8.49
N LEU A 32 0.66 -6.04 -8.95
CA LEU A 32 0.42 -7.45 -9.28
C LEU A 32 1.00 -7.87 -10.63
N THR A 33 1.10 -6.95 -11.61
CA THR A 33 1.60 -7.30 -12.94
C THR A 33 3.02 -7.87 -12.93
N PRO A 34 4.02 -7.25 -12.28
CA PRO A 34 5.36 -7.84 -12.21
C PRO A 34 5.37 -9.20 -11.51
N GLN A 35 4.58 -9.37 -10.45
CA GLN A 35 4.51 -10.63 -9.70
C GLN A 35 3.86 -11.73 -10.55
N ALA A 36 2.81 -11.41 -11.31
CA ALA A 36 2.19 -12.34 -12.23
C ALA A 36 3.17 -12.77 -13.34
N ILE A 37 3.94 -11.82 -13.88
CA ILE A 37 4.97 -12.11 -14.89
C ILE A 37 6.03 -13.05 -14.32
N VAL A 38 6.52 -12.80 -13.12
CA VAL A 38 7.53 -13.66 -12.45
C VAL A 38 6.94 -15.04 -12.16
N PHE A 39 5.71 -15.11 -11.65
CA PHE A 39 5.03 -16.36 -11.34
C PHE A 39 4.86 -17.21 -12.61
N ILE A 40 4.32 -16.63 -13.69
CA ILE A 40 4.13 -17.30 -14.97
C ILE A 40 5.48 -17.68 -15.58
N GLY A 41 6.46 -16.77 -15.57
CA GLY A 41 7.79 -17.02 -16.14
C GLY A 41 8.51 -18.18 -15.45
N ARG A 42 8.45 -18.28 -14.13
CA ARG A 42 9.01 -19.41 -13.37
C ARG A 42 8.31 -20.72 -13.75
N SER A 43 6.99 -20.72 -13.75
CA SER A 43 6.20 -21.91 -14.07
C SER A 43 6.48 -22.42 -15.49
N LEU A 44 6.59 -21.51 -16.48
CA LEU A 44 6.89 -21.87 -17.85
C LEU A 44 8.35 -22.33 -18.08
N SER A 45 9.27 -21.97 -17.19
CA SER A 45 10.68 -22.35 -17.26
C SER A 45 10.97 -23.70 -16.58
N ALA A 46 10.01 -24.26 -15.86
CA ALA A 46 10.16 -25.53 -15.17
C ALA A 46 10.07 -26.72 -16.17
N PRO A 47 10.79 -27.83 -15.92
CA PRO A 47 10.71 -29.04 -16.75
C PRO A 47 9.29 -29.65 -16.79
N ASP A 48 8.53 -29.55 -15.72
CA ASP A 48 7.12 -29.92 -15.63
C ASP A 48 6.29 -28.72 -15.16
N VAL A 49 5.67 -28.05 -16.13
CA VAL A 49 4.87 -26.84 -15.91
C VAL A 49 3.66 -27.10 -15.01
N VAL A 50 3.03 -28.28 -15.14
CA VAL A 50 1.81 -28.60 -14.39
C VAL A 50 2.12 -28.88 -12.93
N ALA A 51 3.19 -29.61 -12.65
CA ALA A 51 3.66 -29.86 -11.29
C ALA A 51 4.08 -28.53 -10.61
N GLU A 52 4.90 -27.72 -11.28
CA GLU A 52 5.35 -26.42 -10.77
C GLU A 52 4.19 -25.46 -10.49
N LEU A 53 3.18 -25.40 -11.36
CA LEU A 53 1.97 -24.63 -11.09
C LEU A 53 1.22 -25.14 -9.86
N GLY A 54 1.08 -26.44 -9.70
CA GLY A 54 0.44 -27.06 -8.55
C GLY A 54 1.14 -26.70 -7.23
N ASP A 55 2.46 -26.81 -7.21
CA ASP A 55 3.30 -26.54 -6.04
C ASP A 55 3.31 -25.05 -5.65
N ASN A 56 3.16 -24.16 -6.64
CA ASN A 56 3.16 -22.71 -6.40
C ASN A 56 1.75 -22.10 -6.20
N LEU A 57 0.66 -22.85 -6.41
CA LEU A 57 -0.70 -22.35 -6.15
C LEU A 57 -0.91 -21.81 -4.72
N PRO A 58 -0.35 -22.42 -3.65
CA PRO A 58 -0.50 -21.95 -2.29
C PRO A 58 0.07 -20.54 -2.04
N ILE A 59 0.96 -20.03 -2.90
CA ILE A 59 1.54 -18.68 -2.76
C ILE A 59 0.62 -17.57 -3.31
N LEU A 60 -0.37 -17.90 -4.12
CA LEU A 60 -1.27 -16.93 -4.74
C LEU A 60 -2.04 -16.06 -3.72
N PRO A 61 -2.58 -16.60 -2.62
CA PRO A 61 -3.21 -15.78 -1.59
C PRO A 61 -2.26 -14.75 -0.97
N ALA A 62 -0.98 -15.11 -0.77
CA ALA A 62 0.04 -14.19 -0.27
C ALA A 62 0.32 -13.06 -1.27
N ILE A 63 0.44 -13.38 -2.56
CA ILE A 63 0.61 -12.41 -3.64
C ILE A 63 -0.57 -11.43 -3.68
N LEU A 64 -1.80 -11.93 -3.63
CA LEU A 64 -3.00 -11.09 -3.63
C LEU A 64 -3.10 -10.25 -2.36
N GLY A 65 -2.83 -10.84 -1.20
CA GLY A 65 -2.83 -10.15 0.09
C GLY A 65 -1.82 -9.01 0.13
N GLN A 66 -0.60 -9.25 -0.32
CA GLN A 66 0.44 -8.24 -0.47
C GLN A 66 0.01 -7.13 -1.43
N GLY A 67 -0.50 -7.49 -2.61
CA GLY A 67 -0.97 -6.53 -3.60
C GLY A 67 -2.06 -5.61 -3.04
N LEU A 68 -3.05 -6.18 -2.35
CA LEU A 68 -4.14 -5.44 -1.72
C LEU A 68 -3.66 -4.50 -0.60
N LEU A 69 -2.77 -4.97 0.27
CA LEU A 69 -2.21 -4.14 1.34
C LEU A 69 -1.35 -3.01 0.78
N THR A 70 -0.49 -3.30 -0.20
CA THR A 70 0.35 -2.29 -0.85
C THR A 70 -0.50 -1.25 -1.58
N ALA A 71 -1.44 -1.69 -2.42
CA ALA A 71 -2.34 -0.78 -3.14
C ALA A 71 -3.24 0.02 -2.19
N GLY A 72 -3.75 -0.61 -1.14
CA GLY A 72 -4.56 0.04 -0.12
C GLY A 72 -3.79 1.11 0.64
N LEU A 73 -2.61 0.78 1.17
CA LEU A 73 -1.81 1.70 1.98
C LEU A 73 -1.27 2.87 1.14
N LEU A 74 -0.58 2.57 0.04
CA LEU A 74 -0.02 3.62 -0.83
C LEU A 74 -1.14 4.45 -1.48
N GLY A 75 -2.24 3.81 -1.89
CA GLY A 75 -3.41 4.47 -2.41
C GLY A 75 -4.06 5.42 -1.40
N ALA A 76 -4.26 4.97 -0.17
CA ALA A 76 -4.81 5.80 0.91
C ALA A 76 -3.91 7.01 1.20
N ILE A 77 -2.58 6.82 1.27
CA ILE A 77 -1.61 7.91 1.46
C ILE A 77 -1.71 8.91 0.29
N ALA A 78 -1.60 8.42 -0.95
CA ALA A 78 -1.55 9.28 -2.13
C ALA A 78 -2.84 10.09 -2.31
N VAL A 79 -4.01 9.47 -2.15
CA VAL A 79 -5.30 10.15 -2.26
C VAL A 79 -5.49 11.15 -1.12
N THR A 80 -5.11 10.80 0.11
CA THR A 80 -5.21 11.69 1.26
C THR A 80 -4.31 12.92 1.07
N VAL A 81 -3.03 12.74 0.76
CA VAL A 81 -2.11 13.85 0.51
C VAL A 81 -2.62 14.74 -0.62
N SER A 82 -3.08 14.14 -1.73
CA SER A 82 -3.64 14.89 -2.87
C SER A 82 -4.91 15.66 -2.51
N ALA A 83 -5.74 15.13 -1.62
CA ALA A 83 -6.95 15.80 -1.17
C ALA A 83 -6.65 17.07 -0.34
N PHE A 84 -5.53 17.12 0.37
CA PHE A 84 -5.12 18.26 1.19
C PHE A 84 -4.21 19.27 0.47
N THR A 85 -3.74 18.95 -0.74
CA THR A 85 -2.75 19.77 -1.44
C THR A 85 -3.35 20.35 -2.73
N PRO A 86 -3.50 21.69 -2.83
CA PRO A 86 -4.18 22.33 -3.97
C PRO A 86 -3.33 22.33 -5.25
N ARG A 87 -2.01 22.23 -5.14
CA ARG A 87 -1.08 22.27 -6.28
C ARG A 87 -0.43 20.91 -6.50
N ARG A 88 -0.47 20.41 -7.74
CA ARG A 88 0.07 19.08 -8.11
C ARG A 88 1.53 18.88 -7.71
N ALA A 89 2.38 19.89 -7.93
CA ALA A 89 3.79 19.80 -7.57
C ALA A 89 4.02 19.57 -6.07
N TYR A 90 3.27 20.27 -5.22
CA TYR A 90 3.36 20.06 -3.76
C TYR A 90 2.78 18.71 -3.32
N ALA A 91 1.73 18.22 -3.99
CA ALA A 91 1.19 16.91 -3.71
C ALA A 91 2.23 15.81 -4.00
N THR A 92 2.89 15.89 -5.14
CA THR A 92 3.95 14.93 -5.50
C THR A 92 5.11 14.98 -4.51
N ALA A 93 5.61 16.16 -4.17
CA ALA A 93 6.68 16.32 -3.20
C ALA A 93 6.28 15.77 -1.81
N ALA A 94 5.06 16.04 -1.36
CA ALA A 94 4.56 15.55 -0.09
C ALA A 94 4.40 14.02 -0.06
N ILE A 95 3.93 13.40 -1.14
CA ILE A 95 3.85 11.93 -1.26
C ILE A 95 5.26 11.33 -1.16
N ILE A 96 6.22 11.88 -1.91
CA ILE A 96 7.62 11.41 -1.86
C ILE A 96 8.17 11.56 -0.44
N ALA A 97 7.94 12.70 0.21
CA ALA A 97 8.41 12.93 1.58
C ALA A 97 7.80 11.93 2.58
N VAL A 98 6.50 11.64 2.49
CA VAL A 98 5.81 10.68 3.37
C VAL A 98 6.31 9.25 3.15
N ILE A 99 6.76 8.90 1.95
CA ILE A 99 7.28 7.56 1.66
C ILE A 99 8.77 7.45 2.03
N VAL A 100 9.58 8.48 1.76
CA VAL A 100 11.04 8.40 1.86
C VAL A 100 11.57 8.82 3.24
N VAL A 101 10.97 9.81 3.87
CA VAL A 101 11.50 10.35 5.13
C VAL A 101 11.34 9.41 6.33
N PRO A 102 10.19 8.74 6.56
CA PRO A 102 10.03 7.87 7.72
C PRO A 102 11.02 6.70 7.79
N PRO A 103 11.30 5.95 6.71
CA PRO A 103 12.30 4.87 6.80
C PRO A 103 13.71 5.39 7.10
N ILE A 104 14.08 6.57 6.61
CA ILE A 104 15.37 7.20 6.95
C ILE A 104 15.41 7.52 8.46
N ILE A 105 14.31 8.05 9.01
CA ILE A 105 14.23 8.33 10.44
C ILE A 105 14.30 7.04 11.26
N ALA A 106 13.65 5.96 10.82
CA ALA A 106 13.69 4.68 11.49
C ALA A 106 15.12 4.10 11.53
N GLN A 107 15.86 4.15 10.42
CA GLN A 107 17.25 3.73 10.33
C GLN A 107 18.17 4.57 11.22
N LEU A 108 18.06 5.90 11.16
CA LEU A 108 18.84 6.80 12.01
C LEU A 108 18.55 6.59 13.50
N ALA A 109 17.29 6.34 13.88
CA ALA A 109 16.92 6.06 15.25
C ALA A 109 17.54 4.75 15.77
N ASP A 110 17.67 3.76 14.91
CA ASP A 110 18.34 2.49 15.21
C ASP A 110 19.85 2.69 15.46
N GLU A 111 20.51 3.51 14.64
CA GLU A 111 21.95 3.81 14.77
C GLU A 111 22.29 4.66 16.00
N ILE A 112 21.39 5.60 16.41
CA ILE A 112 21.62 6.57 17.51
C ILE A 112 21.34 5.97 18.91
N THR A 113 21.16 4.67 19.02
CA THR A 113 21.07 3.97 20.33
C THR A 113 19.82 4.37 21.15
N ARG A 114 18.69 4.56 20.50
CA ARG A 114 17.38 4.70 21.17
C ARG A 114 16.43 3.56 20.76
N PRO A 115 16.64 2.34 21.24
CA PRO A 115 15.94 1.15 20.79
C PRO A 115 14.42 1.25 20.92
N GLU A 116 13.93 1.95 21.95
CA GLU A 116 12.49 2.16 22.14
C GLU A 116 11.88 3.05 21.04
N LEU A 117 12.59 4.14 20.65
CA LEU A 117 12.12 5.03 19.58
C LEU A 117 12.22 4.35 18.21
N ALA A 118 13.33 3.66 17.95
CA ALA A 118 13.54 2.92 16.71
C ALA A 118 12.44 1.88 16.50
N ARG A 119 12.11 1.13 17.56
CA ARG A 119 11.08 0.11 17.56
C ARG A 119 9.70 0.63 17.09
N TRP A 120 9.30 1.83 17.52
CA TRP A 120 8.02 2.42 17.12
C TRP A 120 8.11 3.24 15.84
N ALA A 121 9.28 3.81 15.52
CA ALA A 121 9.50 4.58 14.30
C ALA A 121 9.28 3.74 13.04
N VAL A 122 9.61 2.46 13.08
CA VAL A 122 9.38 1.49 11.98
C VAL A 122 7.90 1.41 11.61
N LEU A 123 6.98 1.49 12.58
CA LEU A 123 5.53 1.49 12.30
C LEU A 123 5.03 2.78 11.65
N ALA A 124 5.76 3.88 11.76
CA ALA A 124 5.43 5.13 11.08
C ALA A 124 5.88 5.14 9.60
N SER A 125 6.73 4.19 9.22
CA SER A 125 7.23 4.02 7.86
C SER A 125 6.34 3.07 7.06
N ALA A 126 5.65 3.58 6.06
CA ALA A 126 4.84 2.75 5.16
C ALA A 126 5.70 1.68 4.44
N GLN A 127 6.94 2.01 4.11
CA GLN A 127 7.87 1.10 3.46
C GLN A 127 8.26 -0.07 4.38
N ASP A 128 8.64 0.21 5.63
CA ASP A 128 9.03 -0.81 6.58
C ASP A 128 7.84 -1.70 6.97
N VAL A 129 6.66 -1.11 7.14
CA VAL A 129 5.41 -1.84 7.38
C VAL A 129 5.11 -2.80 6.23
N LEU A 130 5.24 -2.37 4.98
CA LEU A 130 5.05 -3.25 3.82
C LEU A 130 6.14 -4.32 3.71
N THR A 131 7.40 -3.98 3.97
CA THR A 131 8.52 -4.94 3.97
C THR A 131 8.32 -6.03 5.02
N ALA A 132 7.95 -5.66 6.25
CA ALA A 132 7.67 -6.62 7.31
C ALA A 132 6.45 -7.51 7.01
N THR A 133 5.39 -6.91 6.47
CA THR A 133 4.19 -7.66 6.09
C THR A 133 4.48 -8.63 4.94
N ASN A 134 5.28 -8.22 3.95
CA ASN A 134 5.73 -9.10 2.88
C ASN A 134 6.55 -10.27 3.41
N ALA A 135 7.52 -9.99 4.27
CA ALA A 135 8.36 -11.01 4.87
C ALA A 135 7.52 -12.07 5.59
N TRP A 136 6.49 -11.65 6.32
CA TRP A 136 5.56 -12.55 6.98
C TRP A 136 4.68 -13.34 6.00
N LEU A 137 4.13 -12.70 4.95
CA LEU A 137 3.27 -13.37 3.97
C LEU A 137 4.01 -14.44 3.16
N PHE A 138 5.29 -14.23 2.89
CA PHE A 138 6.11 -15.14 2.09
C PHE A 138 7.06 -16.03 2.93
N ASP A 139 6.95 -15.97 4.25
CA ASP A 139 7.80 -16.72 5.20
C ASP A 139 9.30 -16.53 4.93
N VAL A 140 9.70 -15.27 4.71
CA VAL A 140 11.10 -14.87 4.47
C VAL A 140 11.55 -13.84 5.49
N GLN A 141 12.86 -13.66 5.64
CA GLN A 141 13.38 -12.60 6.50
C GLN A 141 13.20 -11.23 5.84
N PRO A 142 12.83 -10.19 6.63
CA PRO A 142 12.74 -8.83 6.10
C PRO A 142 14.10 -8.30 5.68
N ASP A 143 14.15 -7.60 4.54
CA ASP A 143 15.39 -6.99 4.02
C ASP A 143 15.83 -5.75 4.81
N SER A 144 14.91 -5.13 5.58
CA SER A 144 15.18 -3.93 6.38
C SER A 144 15.79 -4.31 7.72
N ASP A 145 17.01 -3.79 8.03
CA ASP A 145 17.66 -3.94 9.33
C ASP A 145 16.82 -3.32 10.44
N ALA A 146 16.21 -2.16 10.20
CA ALA A 146 15.34 -1.50 11.15
C ALA A 146 14.14 -2.39 11.55
N VAL A 147 13.55 -3.12 10.58
CA VAL A 147 12.46 -4.07 10.86
C VAL A 147 12.96 -5.27 11.68
N ARG A 148 14.15 -5.81 11.33
CA ARG A 148 14.73 -6.94 12.08
C ARG A 148 15.05 -6.56 13.53
N ASN A 149 15.65 -5.38 13.72
CA ASN A 149 16.06 -4.90 15.04
C ASN A 149 14.87 -4.47 15.91
N ALA A 150 13.78 -4.00 15.30
CA ALA A 150 12.55 -3.67 16.02
C ALA A 150 11.92 -4.86 16.73
N ALA A 151 12.12 -6.09 16.20
CA ALA A 151 11.63 -7.35 16.77
C ALA A 151 10.13 -7.28 17.18
N LEU A 152 9.30 -6.60 16.38
CA LEU A 152 7.86 -6.52 16.58
C LEU A 152 7.18 -7.75 15.98
N PRO A 153 6.07 -8.21 16.58
CA PRO A 153 5.33 -9.32 16.01
C PRO A 153 4.69 -8.93 14.66
N PRO A 154 4.60 -9.86 13.69
CA PRO A 154 4.08 -9.58 12.35
C PRO A 154 2.69 -8.93 12.34
N GLU A 155 1.84 -9.32 13.28
CA GLU A 155 0.48 -8.79 13.44
C GLU A 155 0.46 -7.28 13.70
N ALA A 156 1.50 -6.74 14.35
CA ALA A 156 1.62 -5.31 14.60
C ALA A 156 1.76 -4.53 13.29
N TYR A 157 2.51 -5.05 12.33
CA TYR A 157 2.68 -4.41 11.02
C TYR A 157 1.40 -4.49 10.19
N VAL A 158 0.75 -5.65 10.15
CA VAL A 158 -0.55 -5.82 9.46
C VAL A 158 -1.61 -4.91 10.08
N ALA A 159 -1.72 -4.88 11.41
CA ALA A 159 -2.65 -4.01 12.11
C ALA A 159 -2.37 -2.53 11.82
N THR A 160 -1.09 -2.13 11.74
CA THR A 160 -0.70 -0.77 11.38
C THR A 160 -1.09 -0.44 9.95
N ALA A 161 -0.83 -1.33 8.98
CA ALA A 161 -1.22 -1.11 7.58
C ALA A 161 -2.74 -0.96 7.45
N VAL A 162 -3.50 -1.89 8.00
CA VAL A 162 -4.97 -1.86 7.96
C VAL A 162 -5.52 -0.65 8.71
N GLY A 163 -4.99 -0.37 9.90
CA GLY A 163 -5.36 0.81 10.69
C GLY A 163 -5.11 2.12 9.96
N ALA A 164 -3.96 2.26 9.31
CA ALA A 164 -3.64 3.43 8.49
C ALA A 164 -4.61 3.59 7.31
N ILE A 165 -4.92 2.51 6.59
CA ILE A 165 -5.90 2.52 5.49
C ILE A 165 -7.27 3.00 5.99
N LEU A 166 -7.74 2.47 7.12
CA LEU A 166 -9.04 2.82 7.70
C LEU A 166 -9.08 4.27 8.18
N ILE A 167 -8.03 4.72 8.88
CA ILE A 167 -7.94 6.10 9.39
C ILE A 167 -7.89 7.09 8.22
N LEU A 168 -7.02 6.87 7.22
CA LEU A 168 -6.90 7.73 6.06
C LEU A 168 -8.21 7.73 5.25
N GLY A 169 -8.84 6.58 5.09
CA GLY A 169 -10.16 6.46 4.46
C GLY A 169 -11.24 7.25 5.20
N ALA A 170 -11.29 7.16 6.53
CA ALA A 170 -12.23 7.92 7.36
C ALA A 170 -11.98 9.44 7.25
N ILE A 171 -10.73 9.88 7.22
CA ILE A 171 -10.36 11.29 7.01
C ILE A 171 -10.87 11.78 5.66
N LEU A 172 -10.70 11.00 4.61
CA LEU A 172 -11.18 11.33 3.26
C LEU A 172 -12.70 11.46 3.22
N VAL A 173 -13.42 10.47 3.75
CA VAL A 173 -14.88 10.49 3.77
C VAL A 173 -15.40 11.73 4.52
N ARG A 174 -14.85 12.02 5.71
CA ARG A 174 -15.24 13.22 6.50
C ARG A 174 -14.95 14.51 5.74
N ARG A 175 -13.82 14.59 5.03
CA ARG A 175 -13.48 15.77 4.24
C ARG A 175 -14.48 16.00 3.11
N TYR A 176 -14.82 14.96 2.35
CA TYR A 176 -15.76 15.09 1.24
C TYR A 176 -17.19 15.40 1.73
N GLN A 177 -17.61 14.89 2.88
CA GLN A 177 -18.90 15.23 3.48
C GLN A 177 -18.99 16.71 3.87
N ARG A 178 -17.90 17.33 4.37
CA ARG A 178 -17.88 18.75 4.75
C ARG A 178 -17.90 19.72 3.56
N ILE A 179 -17.47 19.29 2.38
CA ILE A 179 -17.50 20.11 1.17
C ILE A 179 -18.92 20.09 0.54
N SER A 180 -19.76 19.15 0.95
CA SER A 180 -21.12 18.97 0.45
C SER A 180 -22.19 19.67 1.31
N ALA A 181 -21.82 20.23 2.45
CA ALA A 181 -22.68 21.08 3.29
C ALA A 181 -22.41 22.57 3.05
#